data_820a7c6202b9c62e5141e51d546c48a4
#
_entry.id   820a7c6202b9c62e5141e51d546c48a4
#
_cell.length_a   1.000
_cell.length_b   1.000
_cell.length_c   1.000
_cell.angle_alpha   90.00
_cell.angle_beta   90.00
_cell.angle_gamma   90.00
#
_symmetry.space_group_name_H-M   'P 1'
#
loop_
_entity.id
_entity.type
_entity.pdbx_description
1 polymer ?
#
loop_
_entity_poly.entity_id
_entity_poly.type
_entity_poly.pdbx_seq_one_letter_code
_entity_poly.pdbx_strand_id
1 'polypeptide(L)'
;MKYIKRASLILLIMTVITGIIYPLTITAFAQIFVPNKANGSIIEENDKMVGSKLIGQNFTDPKYFWSRPSETQDYPYNPLGSSGSNMSPTGEAFDKVLNERIKMYKKYDEKNTEKIPVDLVTASASGLDPDISVRGAKYQVDRVSK
;
A
#
# COMPACT_ATOMS: atom_id res chain seq x y z
N MET A 1 -40.65 -11.41 27.38
CA MET A 1 -40.28 -12.58 26.53
C MET A 1 -40.63 -12.45 25.04
N LYS A 2 -41.82 -11.90 24.66
CA LYS A 2 -42.24 -11.73 23.24
C LYS A 2 -41.27 -10.85 22.39
N TYR A 3 -40.76 -9.77 22.95
CA TYR A 3 -39.83 -8.86 22.27
C TYR A 3 -38.44 -9.48 22.09
N ILE A 4 -37.95 -10.23 23.07
CA ILE A 4 -36.65 -10.92 22.98
C ILE A 4 -36.67 -11.95 21.85
N LYS A 5 -37.73 -12.78 21.78
CA LYS A 5 -37.87 -13.75 20.68
C LYS A 5 -37.85 -13.09 19.28
N ARG A 6 -38.58 -11.97 19.13
CA ARG A 6 -38.60 -11.20 17.86
C ARG A 6 -37.25 -10.60 17.53
N ALA A 7 -36.59 -9.98 18.53
CA ALA A 7 -35.25 -9.40 18.35
C ALA A 7 -34.21 -10.48 17.97
N SER A 8 -34.24 -11.63 18.65
CA SER A 8 -33.36 -12.77 18.33
C SER A 8 -33.60 -13.33 16.93
N LEU A 9 -34.86 -13.40 16.49
CA LEU A 9 -35.19 -13.88 15.15
C LEU A 9 -34.71 -12.89 14.09
N ILE A 10 -34.92 -11.58 14.29
CA ILE A 10 -34.43 -10.54 13.36
C ILE A 10 -32.91 -10.57 13.31
N LEU A 11 -32.23 -10.67 14.44
CA LEU A 11 -30.77 -10.78 14.51
C LEU A 11 -30.28 -11.99 13.71
N LEU A 12 -30.90 -13.17 13.92
CA LEU A 12 -30.55 -14.39 13.21
C LEU A 12 -30.71 -14.22 11.68
N ILE A 13 -31.88 -13.72 11.26
CA ILE A 13 -32.14 -13.49 9.82
C ILE A 13 -31.13 -12.52 9.22
N MET A 14 -30.87 -11.40 9.87
CA MET A 14 -29.90 -10.42 9.39
C MET A 14 -28.48 -10.99 9.37
N THR A 15 -28.09 -11.78 10.37
CA THR A 15 -26.79 -12.46 10.39
C THR A 15 -26.65 -13.42 9.20
N VAL A 16 -27.68 -14.20 8.89
CA VAL A 16 -27.67 -15.10 7.73
C VAL A 16 -27.57 -14.31 6.42
N ILE A 17 -28.37 -13.26 6.27
CA ILE A 17 -28.36 -12.45 5.05
C ILE A 17 -27.01 -11.75 4.86
N THR A 18 -26.54 -11.03 5.87
CA THR A 18 -25.34 -10.20 5.75
C THR A 18 -24.03 -10.96 5.97
N GLY A 19 -24.04 -12.04 6.75
CA GLY A 19 -22.85 -12.83 7.08
C GLY A 19 -22.63 -14.06 6.18
N ILE A 20 -23.66 -14.55 5.51
CA ILE A 20 -23.56 -15.76 4.68
C ILE A 20 -23.98 -15.46 3.24
N ILE A 21 -25.26 -15.11 3.03
CA ILE A 21 -25.81 -14.99 1.67
C ILE A 21 -25.09 -13.89 0.88
N TYR A 22 -25.00 -12.70 1.44
CA TYR A 22 -24.37 -11.57 0.76
C TYR A 22 -22.88 -11.82 0.44
N PRO A 23 -22.01 -12.20 1.40
CA PRO A 23 -20.59 -12.46 1.08
C PRO A 23 -20.40 -13.57 0.05
N LEU A 24 -21.13 -14.67 0.13
CA LEU A 24 -21.02 -15.76 -0.84
C LEU A 24 -21.49 -15.35 -2.23
N THR A 25 -22.57 -14.57 -2.33
CA THR A 25 -23.07 -14.04 -3.60
C THR A 25 -22.03 -13.13 -4.26
N ILE A 26 -21.46 -12.18 -3.49
CA ILE A 26 -20.42 -11.27 -4.00
C ILE A 26 -19.16 -12.03 -4.40
N THR A 27 -18.74 -13.02 -3.59
CA THR A 27 -17.57 -13.84 -3.92
C THR A 27 -17.79 -14.64 -5.21
N ALA A 28 -18.95 -15.29 -5.37
CA ALA A 28 -19.25 -16.01 -6.59
C ALA A 28 -19.27 -15.09 -7.82
N PHE A 29 -19.88 -13.91 -7.70
CA PHE A 29 -19.90 -12.92 -8.77
C PHE A 29 -18.48 -12.46 -9.13
N ALA A 30 -17.67 -12.13 -8.12
CA ALA A 30 -16.30 -11.65 -8.32
C ALA A 30 -15.40 -12.73 -8.97
N GLN A 31 -15.54 -13.99 -8.57
CA GLN A 31 -14.78 -15.10 -9.15
C GLN A 31 -15.18 -15.40 -10.60
N ILE A 32 -16.44 -15.17 -10.97
CA ILE A 32 -16.91 -15.39 -12.35
C ILE A 32 -16.49 -14.24 -13.27
N PHE A 33 -16.65 -13.00 -12.85
CA PHE A 33 -16.48 -11.83 -13.73
C PHE A 33 -15.10 -11.17 -13.65
N VAL A 34 -14.43 -11.24 -12.50
CA VAL A 34 -13.14 -10.56 -12.26
C VAL A 34 -12.16 -11.40 -11.44
N PRO A 35 -11.90 -12.66 -11.77
CA PRO A 35 -11.13 -13.59 -10.94
C PRO A 35 -9.72 -13.08 -10.62
N ASN A 36 -9.03 -12.47 -11.56
CA ASN A 36 -7.68 -11.94 -11.35
C ASN A 36 -7.68 -10.86 -10.25
N LYS A 37 -8.62 -9.91 -10.29
CA LYS A 37 -8.73 -8.87 -9.26
C LYS A 37 -9.19 -9.45 -7.93
N ALA A 38 -10.14 -10.38 -7.95
CA ALA A 38 -10.65 -11.04 -6.75
C ALA A 38 -9.57 -11.84 -6.01
N ASN A 39 -8.58 -12.35 -6.73
CA ASN A 39 -7.46 -13.11 -6.18
C ASN A 39 -6.18 -12.26 -5.96
N GLY A 40 -6.31 -10.93 -5.92
CA GLY A 40 -5.22 -10.03 -5.52
C GLY A 40 -4.27 -9.62 -6.64
N SER A 41 -4.66 -9.75 -7.92
CA SER A 41 -3.86 -9.31 -9.09
C SER A 41 -2.42 -9.82 -9.06
N ILE A 42 -2.25 -11.09 -8.74
CA ILE A 42 -0.95 -11.78 -8.62
C ILE A 42 -0.21 -11.71 -9.96
N ILE A 43 1.10 -11.49 -9.87
CA ILE A 43 2.03 -11.53 -11.00
C ILE A 43 2.76 -12.87 -10.92
N GLU A 44 2.69 -13.62 -12.03
CA GLU A 44 3.36 -14.91 -12.17
C GLU A 44 4.44 -14.82 -13.24
N GLU A 45 5.59 -15.39 -12.96
CA GLU A 45 6.72 -15.51 -13.90
C GLU A 45 7.30 -16.93 -13.79
N ASN A 46 7.36 -17.67 -14.92
CA ASN A 46 7.78 -19.07 -14.99
C ASN A 46 7.05 -19.98 -13.97
N ASP A 47 5.72 -19.88 -13.93
CA ASP A 47 4.82 -20.62 -13.01
C ASP A 47 5.10 -20.37 -11.50
N LYS A 48 5.75 -19.27 -11.18
CA LYS A 48 5.99 -18.85 -9.79
C LYS A 48 5.32 -17.50 -9.53
N MET A 49 4.64 -17.41 -8.41
CA MET A 49 4.11 -16.14 -7.92
C MET A 49 5.28 -15.25 -7.47
N VAL A 50 5.48 -14.11 -8.14
CA VAL A 50 6.58 -13.17 -7.86
C VAL A 50 6.12 -11.91 -7.14
N GLY A 51 4.82 -11.63 -7.11
CA GLY A 51 4.28 -10.47 -6.42
C GLY A 51 2.83 -10.19 -6.76
N SER A 52 2.36 -9.01 -6.40
CA SER A 52 1.05 -8.49 -6.76
C SER A 52 1.18 -7.10 -7.38
N LYS A 53 0.33 -6.79 -8.35
CA LYS A 53 0.23 -5.43 -8.93
C LYS A 53 -0.21 -4.36 -7.92
N LEU A 54 -0.76 -4.79 -6.78
CA LEU A 54 -1.30 -3.92 -5.74
C LEU A 54 -0.30 -3.62 -4.63
N ILE A 55 0.89 -4.25 -4.65
CA ILE A 55 1.89 -4.14 -3.58
C ILE A 55 3.22 -3.73 -4.20
N GLY A 56 3.78 -2.63 -3.70
CA GLY A 56 5.09 -2.15 -4.08
C GLY A 56 6.23 -3.04 -3.60
N GLN A 57 7.43 -2.73 -4.06
CA GLN A 57 8.65 -3.41 -3.66
C GLN A 57 9.68 -2.40 -3.15
N ASN A 58 10.47 -2.83 -2.19
CA ASN A 58 11.50 -1.99 -1.58
C ASN A 58 12.83 -2.09 -2.36
N PHE A 59 13.05 -1.15 -3.26
CA PHE A 59 14.32 -0.98 -3.96
C PHE A 59 15.20 0.01 -3.19
N THR A 60 16.41 -0.43 -2.81
CA THR A 60 17.37 0.38 -2.04
C THR A 60 18.61 0.78 -2.85
N ASP A 61 18.93 0.03 -3.93
CA ASP A 61 20.05 0.34 -4.80
C ASP A 61 19.78 1.64 -5.59
N PRO A 62 20.73 2.61 -5.61
CA PRO A 62 20.55 3.88 -6.31
C PRO A 62 20.31 3.78 -7.82
N LYS A 63 20.66 2.69 -8.47
CA LYS A 63 20.42 2.47 -9.91
C LYS A 63 18.95 2.22 -10.27
N TYR A 64 18.08 1.95 -9.28
CA TYR A 64 16.65 1.75 -9.50
C TYR A 64 15.81 2.96 -9.08
N PHE A 65 14.62 3.10 -9.64
CA PHE A 65 13.64 4.00 -9.10
C PHE A 65 13.25 3.55 -7.70
N TRP A 66 13.31 4.46 -6.75
CA TRP A 66 12.82 4.21 -5.40
C TRP A 66 11.33 4.49 -5.32
N SER A 67 10.64 3.58 -4.70
CA SER A 67 9.20 3.68 -4.42
C SER A 67 8.90 4.63 -3.27
N ARG A 68 7.64 4.84 -2.96
CA ARG A 68 7.23 5.57 -1.75
C ARG A 68 7.76 4.88 -0.50
N PRO A 69 8.12 5.64 0.55
CA PRO A 69 8.47 5.03 1.84
C PRO A 69 7.32 4.17 2.38
N SER A 70 7.65 3.00 2.90
CA SER A 70 6.74 2.07 3.54
C SER A 70 6.98 2.04 5.04
N GLU A 71 5.92 2.07 5.84
CA GLU A 71 5.94 2.02 7.31
C GLU A 71 5.14 0.80 7.83
N THR A 72 5.14 -0.28 7.06
CA THR A 72 4.59 -1.56 7.52
C THR A 72 5.48 -2.17 8.60
N GLN A 73 4.87 -2.97 9.48
CA GLN A 73 5.60 -3.66 10.54
C GLN A 73 6.56 -4.71 9.96
N ASP A 74 7.61 -5.00 10.71
CA ASP A 74 8.66 -5.99 10.47
C ASP A 74 9.57 -5.69 9.25
N TYR A 75 9.01 -5.41 8.08
CA TYR A 75 9.75 -5.05 6.87
C TYR A 75 8.89 -4.21 5.92
N PRO A 76 9.52 -3.38 5.06
CA PRO A 76 8.77 -2.55 4.10
C PRO A 76 7.92 -3.38 3.13
N TYR A 77 6.71 -2.90 2.84
CA TYR A 77 5.73 -3.56 1.97
C TYR A 77 5.26 -4.93 2.45
N ASN A 78 5.20 -5.12 3.78
CA ASN A 78 4.68 -6.36 4.37
C ASN A 78 3.20 -6.55 4.06
N PRO A 79 2.80 -7.54 3.22
CA PRO A 79 1.41 -7.75 2.85
C PRO A 79 0.54 -8.25 4.00
N LEU A 80 1.16 -8.77 5.07
CA LEU A 80 0.46 -9.28 6.24
C LEU A 80 0.11 -8.20 7.26
N GLY A 81 0.66 -6.97 7.08
CA GLY A 81 0.47 -5.90 8.05
C GLY A 81 0.43 -4.52 7.41
N SER A 82 -0.64 -4.21 6.66
CA SER A 82 -0.85 -2.86 6.12
C SER A 82 -0.91 -1.83 7.24
N SER A 83 -0.02 -0.84 7.20
CA SER A 83 0.02 0.26 8.18
C SER A 83 0.72 1.49 7.62
N GLY A 84 0.37 2.66 8.14
CA GLY A 84 1.06 3.92 7.90
C GLY A 84 1.89 4.35 9.12
N SER A 85 2.64 5.43 8.99
CA SER A 85 3.49 5.95 10.07
C SER A 85 2.73 6.43 11.30
N ASN A 86 1.47 6.83 11.14
CA ASN A 86 0.61 7.42 12.20
C ASN A 86 1.26 8.63 12.91
N MET A 87 2.23 9.28 12.26
CA MET A 87 2.92 10.46 12.82
C MET A 87 2.10 11.73 12.60
N SER A 88 2.11 12.61 13.59
CA SER A 88 1.52 13.95 13.43
C SER A 88 2.33 14.74 12.39
N PRO A 89 1.69 15.37 11.39
CA PRO A 89 2.38 16.21 10.41
C PRO A 89 3.15 17.41 10.99
N THR A 90 2.82 17.81 12.22
CA THR A 90 3.46 18.90 12.96
C THR A 90 4.35 18.39 14.09
N GLY A 91 4.63 17.09 14.13
CA GLY A 91 5.41 16.48 15.20
C GLY A 91 6.90 16.39 14.89
N GLU A 92 7.76 16.57 15.88
CA GLU A 92 9.22 16.47 15.74
C GLU A 92 9.68 15.12 15.17
N ALA A 93 8.98 14.03 15.49
CA ALA A 93 9.27 12.71 14.96
C ALA A 93 9.07 12.64 13.44
N PHE A 94 8.01 13.29 12.93
CA PHE A 94 7.76 13.39 11.50
C PHE A 94 8.86 14.22 10.81
N ASP A 95 9.21 15.37 11.36
CA ASP A 95 10.26 16.23 10.81
C ASP A 95 11.61 15.52 10.76
N LYS A 96 11.94 14.73 11.78
CA LYS A 96 13.17 13.94 11.81
C LYS A 96 13.22 12.93 10.68
N VAL A 97 12.19 12.11 10.53
CA VAL A 97 12.10 11.09 9.47
C VAL A 97 12.11 11.73 8.08
N LEU A 98 11.37 12.84 7.91
CA LEU A 98 11.34 13.59 6.66
C LEU A 98 12.74 14.09 6.28
N ASN A 99 13.47 14.68 7.23
CA ASN A 99 14.82 15.20 7.02
C ASN A 99 15.83 14.07 6.70
N GLU A 100 15.71 12.90 7.30
CA GLU A 100 16.56 11.74 7.00
C GLU A 100 16.35 11.29 5.55
N ARG A 101 15.10 11.21 5.08
CA ARG A 101 14.76 10.85 3.70
C ARG A 101 15.24 11.91 2.70
N ILE A 102 15.07 13.18 3.01
CA ILE A 102 15.61 14.29 2.19
C ILE A 102 17.14 14.18 2.06
N LYS A 103 17.85 13.93 3.15
CA LYS A 103 19.31 13.75 3.14
C LYS A 103 19.71 12.54 2.29
N MET A 104 18.97 11.45 2.34
CA MET A 104 19.22 10.27 1.51
C MET A 104 19.13 10.62 0.01
N TYR A 105 18.06 11.28 -0.44
CA TYR A 105 17.94 11.69 -1.85
C TYR A 105 19.07 12.62 -2.26
N LYS A 106 19.40 13.63 -1.47
CA LYS A 106 20.49 14.58 -1.75
C LYS A 106 21.87 13.92 -1.81
N LYS A 107 22.12 12.89 -0.99
CA LYS A 107 23.38 12.14 -1.00
C LYS A 107 23.63 11.42 -2.33
N TYR A 108 22.58 10.88 -2.94
CA TYR A 108 22.69 10.09 -4.17
C TYR A 108 22.47 10.89 -5.46
N ASP A 109 22.01 12.14 -5.35
CA ASP A 109 21.82 13.06 -6.47
C ASP A 109 22.13 14.51 -6.07
N GLU A 110 23.39 14.75 -5.68
CA GLU A 110 23.87 16.04 -5.15
C GLU A 110 23.68 17.22 -6.11
N LYS A 111 23.70 16.96 -7.42
CA LYS A 111 23.57 17.97 -8.46
C LYS A 111 22.11 18.38 -8.72
N ASN A 112 21.16 17.61 -8.22
CA ASN A 112 19.75 17.91 -8.39
C ASN A 112 19.31 19.01 -7.42
N THR A 113 18.98 20.17 -7.95
CA THR A 113 18.54 21.34 -7.19
C THR A 113 17.01 21.44 -7.10
N GLU A 114 16.28 20.53 -7.73
CA GLU A 114 14.82 20.53 -7.70
C GLU A 114 14.28 20.18 -6.31
N LYS A 115 13.04 20.60 -6.05
CA LYS A 115 12.34 20.24 -4.84
C LYS A 115 11.92 18.77 -4.91
N ILE A 116 12.30 17.99 -3.91
CA ILE A 116 11.91 16.57 -3.81
C ILE A 116 10.38 16.48 -3.73
N PRO A 117 9.75 15.69 -4.60
CA PRO A 117 8.31 15.43 -4.52
C PRO A 117 7.91 14.79 -3.19
N VAL A 118 6.76 15.21 -2.67
CA VAL A 118 6.31 14.83 -1.32
C VAL A 118 6.09 13.32 -1.18
N ASP A 119 5.64 12.66 -2.22
CA ASP A 119 5.42 11.22 -2.26
C ASP A 119 6.70 10.39 -2.14
N LEU A 120 7.86 10.97 -2.47
CA LEU A 120 9.16 10.30 -2.30
C LEU A 120 9.69 10.37 -0.86
N VAL A 121 9.17 11.27 -0.03
CA VAL A 121 9.65 11.46 1.35
C VAL A 121 8.60 11.18 2.42
N THR A 122 7.34 11.01 2.02
CA THR A 122 6.25 10.65 2.94
C THR A 122 5.75 9.23 2.67
N ALA A 123 5.54 8.47 3.75
CA ALA A 123 4.99 7.13 3.65
C ALA A 123 3.55 7.13 3.10
N SER A 124 3.18 6.06 2.41
CA SER A 124 1.79 5.82 2.06
C SER A 124 0.99 5.42 3.31
N ALA A 125 -0.33 5.68 3.29
CA ALA A 125 -1.19 5.31 4.42
C ALA A 125 -1.31 3.79 4.61
N SER A 126 -1.21 3.03 3.52
CA SER A 126 -1.24 1.56 3.56
C SER A 126 0.14 0.93 3.83
N GLY A 127 1.23 1.64 3.53
CA GLY A 127 2.57 1.08 3.47
C GLY A 127 2.80 0.12 2.31
N LEU A 128 1.81 -0.10 1.43
CA LEU A 128 1.84 -1.08 0.34
C LEU A 128 1.77 -0.46 -1.05
N ASP A 129 1.62 0.86 -1.17
CA ASP A 129 1.39 1.58 -2.42
C ASP A 129 2.51 1.31 -3.46
N PRO A 130 2.20 0.67 -4.61
CA PRO A 130 3.18 0.35 -5.63
C PRO A 130 3.56 1.56 -6.49
N ASP A 131 2.76 2.62 -6.47
CA ASP A 131 2.86 3.70 -7.43
C ASP A 131 3.70 4.86 -6.90
N ILE A 132 4.38 5.55 -7.83
CA ILE A 132 4.99 6.87 -7.61
C ILE A 132 4.37 7.87 -8.57
N SER A 133 4.35 9.14 -8.19
CA SER A 133 3.84 10.18 -9.08
C SER A 133 4.76 10.35 -10.30
N VAL A 134 4.18 10.85 -11.41
CA VAL A 134 4.97 11.22 -12.59
C VAL A 134 6.07 12.22 -12.23
N ARG A 135 5.81 13.11 -11.28
CA ARG A 135 6.80 14.06 -10.76
C ARG A 135 7.89 13.34 -9.97
N GLY A 136 7.52 12.36 -9.14
CA GLY A 136 8.46 11.52 -8.40
C GLY A 136 9.35 10.68 -9.32
N ALA A 137 8.78 10.14 -10.41
CA ALA A 137 9.55 9.45 -11.42
C ALA A 137 10.55 10.39 -12.12
N LYS A 138 10.09 11.53 -12.64
CA LYS A 138 10.94 12.52 -13.32
C LYS A 138 12.10 13.01 -12.44
N TYR A 139 11.83 13.27 -11.16
CA TYR A 139 12.86 13.69 -10.21
C TYR A 139 14.03 12.70 -10.10
N GLN A 140 13.76 11.39 -10.29
CA GLN A 140 14.75 10.33 -10.16
C GLN A 140 15.49 9.97 -11.46
N VAL A 141 15.02 10.46 -12.63
CA VAL A 141 15.56 10.08 -13.95
C VAL A 141 17.07 10.30 -14.04
N ASP A 142 17.55 11.48 -13.65
CA ASP A 142 18.98 11.82 -13.76
C ASP A 142 19.88 10.93 -12.92
N ARG A 143 19.39 10.48 -11.78
CA ARG A 143 20.11 9.52 -10.93
C ARG A 143 20.13 8.11 -11.53
N VAL A 144 19.00 7.66 -12.06
CA VAL A 144 18.85 6.28 -12.56
C VAL A 144 19.48 6.09 -13.94
N SER A 145 19.63 7.16 -14.73
CA SER A 145 20.21 7.12 -16.08
C SER A 145 21.75 7.12 -16.12
N LYS A 146 22.41 7.28 -14.98
CA LYS A 146 23.88 7.25 -14.83
C LYS A 146 24.39 5.84 -14.61
#